data_145418757d89b51624e5915bcfcd0ac1
#
_entry.id   145418757d89b51624e5915bcfcd0ac1
#
_cell.length_a   1.000
_cell.length_b   1.000
_cell.length_c   1.000
_cell.angle_alpha   90.00
_cell.angle_beta   90.00
_cell.angle_gamma   90.00
#
_symmetry.space_group_name_H-M   'P 1'
#
loop_
_entity.id
_entity.type
_entity.pdbx_description
1 polymer ?
#
loop_
_entity_poly.entity_id
_entity_poly.type
_entity_poly.pdbx_seq_one_letter_code
_entity_poly.pdbx_strand_id
1 'polypeptide(L)'
;MSKNYLRTLFCGLTLIASSSAAVSTAYKTAKVDGLTIAYREAGNPASPKLVLLHGFPASSHQYRDLIPALAAHFHVIAPDYPGFGNSDMPDPAVYAYTFDKLSEVVDTFLKDRGFDHYGLFVQDYGGPVGFRIVMRHPEALDWLIIQNTNAYEVGFTKAWDGFRGALWKDRTPATEKPLAAFLEHDAIRGIYLFGAKNPELISPDNWESDSGFMQRPNARRVQLDLFYDYRKNVELYPKWQAFLKERQPKTIIFWGQNDIFFTPEGGEAYLQDLPNAEMHRLAAGHFAVEDSLNEIAEGMNRFYTDKVARPHMDNAMGMDKMMSPGKAGVMEKMMSADHGKAMGMMETDKAKAEAKSKK
;
A
#
# COMPACT_ATOMS: atom_id res chain seq x y z
N MET A 1 62.22 18.30 -50.67
CA MET A 1 62.00 17.83 -49.25
C MET A 1 60.70 18.42 -48.75
N SER A 2 59.63 17.64 -48.86
CA SER A 2 58.25 18.02 -48.43
C SER A 2 57.97 17.37 -47.08
N LYS A 3 57.69 18.15 -46.06
CA LYS A 3 57.32 17.66 -44.73
C LYS A 3 55.78 17.67 -44.61
N ASN A 4 55.17 16.48 -44.68
CA ASN A 4 53.75 16.27 -44.37
C ASN A 4 53.54 16.29 -42.87
N TYR A 5 52.73 17.26 -42.36
CA TYR A 5 52.21 17.27 -40.99
C TYR A 5 50.86 16.57 -40.94
N LEU A 6 50.84 15.40 -40.33
CA LEU A 6 49.64 14.66 -40.00
C LEU A 6 49.00 15.32 -38.76
N ARG A 7 47.84 15.99 -38.91
CA ARG A 7 47.04 16.50 -37.79
C ARG A 7 46.11 15.41 -37.32
N THR A 8 46.42 14.83 -36.15
CA THR A 8 45.52 13.89 -35.45
C THR A 8 44.43 14.71 -34.72
N LEU A 9 43.18 14.56 -35.18
CA LEU A 9 42.01 15.14 -34.51
C LEU A 9 41.65 14.24 -33.34
N PHE A 10 41.89 14.67 -32.11
CA PHE A 10 41.38 14.03 -30.90
C PHE A 10 39.92 14.48 -30.70
N CYS A 11 38.97 13.63 -31.07
CA CYS A 11 37.55 13.83 -30.73
C CYS A 11 37.36 13.39 -29.28
N GLY A 12 37.38 14.33 -28.33
CA GLY A 12 37.12 14.07 -26.93
C GLY A 12 35.62 13.79 -26.72
N LEU A 13 35.28 12.52 -26.54
CA LEU A 13 33.94 12.11 -26.10
C LEU A 13 33.82 12.47 -24.62
N THR A 14 33.19 13.60 -24.31
CA THR A 14 32.83 13.94 -22.93
C THR A 14 31.63 13.08 -22.51
N LEU A 15 31.89 12.00 -21.77
CA LEU A 15 30.82 11.28 -21.05
C LEU A 15 30.27 12.22 -19.98
N ILE A 16 29.10 12.79 -20.24
CA ILE A 16 28.30 13.44 -19.19
C ILE A 16 27.71 12.29 -18.37
N ALA A 17 28.39 11.91 -17.29
CA ALA A 17 27.80 11.10 -16.25
C ALA A 17 26.71 11.93 -15.56
N SER A 18 25.47 11.71 -15.94
CA SER A 18 24.32 12.21 -15.18
C SER A 18 24.36 11.52 -13.82
N SER A 19 24.94 12.16 -12.82
CA SER A 19 24.76 11.73 -11.44
C SER A 19 23.30 11.95 -11.09
N SER A 20 22.51 10.89 -11.12
CA SER A 20 21.20 10.91 -10.46
C SER A 20 21.48 11.17 -8.99
N ALA A 21 21.17 12.39 -8.53
CA ALA A 21 21.23 12.70 -7.10
C ALA A 21 20.33 11.68 -6.39
N ALA A 22 20.87 11.00 -5.39
CA ALA A 22 20.08 10.09 -4.57
C ALA A 22 18.88 10.84 -4.00
N VAL A 23 17.67 10.34 -4.26
CA VAL A 23 16.44 10.97 -3.76
C VAL A 23 16.41 10.77 -2.25
N SER A 24 16.48 11.88 -1.49
CA SER A 24 16.51 11.83 -0.03
C SER A 24 15.12 11.62 0.54
N THR A 25 15.01 10.81 1.60
CA THR A 25 13.78 10.65 2.37
C THR A 25 13.65 11.79 3.37
N ALA A 26 12.52 12.49 3.35
CA ALA A 26 12.16 13.50 4.32
C ALA A 26 11.36 12.87 5.48
N TYR A 27 11.65 13.33 6.71
CA TYR A 27 10.96 12.93 7.94
C TYR A 27 10.06 14.08 8.37
N LYS A 28 8.77 13.86 8.34
CA LYS A 28 7.76 14.91 8.49
C LYS A 28 6.71 14.55 9.55
N THR A 29 5.94 15.54 9.95
CA THR A 29 4.73 15.35 10.77
C THR A 29 3.56 16.10 10.16
N ALA A 30 2.34 15.61 10.42
CA ALA A 30 1.10 16.26 10.04
C ALA A 30 0.11 16.20 11.20
N LYS A 31 -0.77 17.20 11.31
CA LYS A 31 -1.90 17.16 12.24
C LYS A 31 -3.09 16.50 11.53
N VAL A 32 -3.64 15.46 12.17
CA VAL A 32 -4.78 14.70 11.69
C VAL A 32 -5.70 14.42 12.88
N ASP A 33 -6.93 14.93 12.87
CA ASP A 33 -7.89 14.77 13.97
C ASP A 33 -7.32 15.14 15.36
N GLY A 34 -6.47 16.16 15.41
CA GLY A 34 -5.80 16.62 16.62
C GLY A 34 -4.53 15.84 16.99
N LEU A 35 -4.25 14.70 16.35
CA LEU A 35 -3.04 13.90 16.55
C LEU A 35 -1.89 14.40 15.66
N THR A 36 -0.65 14.23 16.16
CA THR A 36 0.55 14.38 15.33
C THR A 36 0.89 13.04 14.70
N ILE A 37 0.79 12.94 13.40
CA ILE A 37 1.17 11.75 12.62
C ILE A 37 2.55 11.99 12.02
N ALA A 38 3.53 11.17 12.42
CA ALA A 38 4.84 11.15 11.81
C ALA A 38 4.79 10.32 10.50
N TYR A 39 5.58 10.72 9.51
CA TYR A 39 5.64 10.00 8.25
C TYR A 39 6.96 10.25 7.52
N ARG A 40 7.29 9.32 6.63
CA ARG A 40 8.39 9.44 5.67
C ARG A 40 7.82 9.77 4.31
N GLU A 41 8.53 10.62 3.56
CA GLU A 41 8.12 11.04 2.23
C GLU A 41 9.36 11.20 1.34
N ALA A 42 9.27 10.73 0.09
CA ALA A 42 10.32 10.89 -0.91
C ALA A 42 9.75 10.90 -2.32
N GLY A 43 10.54 11.38 -3.27
CA GLY A 43 10.19 11.41 -4.69
C GLY A 43 9.58 12.73 -5.14
N ASN A 44 9.30 12.83 -6.44
CA ASN A 44 8.70 14.02 -7.03
C ASN A 44 7.19 14.01 -6.79
N PRO A 45 6.58 15.08 -6.22
CA PRO A 45 5.14 15.17 -6.02
C PRO A 45 4.27 15.00 -7.29
N ALA A 46 4.86 15.22 -8.47
CA ALA A 46 4.19 15.00 -9.75
C ALA A 46 4.26 13.55 -10.26
N SER A 47 5.07 12.70 -9.62
CA SER A 47 5.16 11.28 -9.95
C SER A 47 3.93 10.51 -9.44
N PRO A 48 3.66 9.30 -9.98
CA PRO A 48 2.62 8.41 -9.46
C PRO A 48 2.76 8.19 -7.96
N LYS A 49 1.65 8.28 -7.23
CA LYS A 49 1.64 8.22 -5.77
C LYS A 49 1.68 6.78 -5.29
N LEU A 50 2.42 6.55 -4.21
CA LEU A 50 2.59 5.24 -3.57
C LEU A 50 2.51 5.37 -2.05
N VAL A 51 1.60 4.62 -1.44
CA VAL A 51 1.41 4.56 0.02
C VAL A 51 1.97 3.24 0.53
N LEU A 52 2.80 3.30 1.59
CA LEU A 52 3.37 2.11 2.24
C LEU A 52 2.81 2.02 3.66
N LEU A 53 2.06 0.96 3.96
CA LEU A 53 1.42 0.71 5.25
C LEU A 53 2.13 -0.43 5.99
N HIS A 54 2.76 -0.08 7.12
CA HIS A 54 3.56 -0.99 7.94
C HIS A 54 2.70 -1.92 8.81
N GLY A 55 3.35 -2.90 9.42
CA GLY A 55 2.75 -3.85 10.35
C GLY A 55 3.27 -3.76 11.78
N PHE A 56 2.95 -4.80 12.57
CA PHE A 56 3.44 -5.02 13.93
C PHE A 56 4.83 -5.67 13.91
N PRO A 57 5.73 -5.32 14.80
CA PRO A 57 5.67 -4.20 15.75
C PRO A 57 6.26 -2.89 15.20
N ALA A 58 6.45 -2.83 13.89
CA ALA A 58 7.23 -1.84 13.17
C ALA A 58 6.55 -0.45 13.07
N SER A 59 7.17 0.40 12.27
CA SER A 59 6.72 1.72 11.88
C SER A 59 7.12 1.98 10.42
N SER A 60 6.99 3.20 9.93
CA SER A 60 7.55 3.57 8.62
C SER A 60 9.06 3.33 8.51
N HIS A 61 9.76 3.06 9.63
CA HIS A 61 11.17 2.65 9.65
C HIS A 61 11.42 1.37 8.84
N GLN A 62 10.46 0.45 8.82
CA GLN A 62 10.49 -0.77 8.01
C GLN A 62 10.81 -0.48 6.53
N TYR A 63 10.39 0.67 6.01
CA TYR A 63 10.54 1.05 4.61
C TYR A 63 11.72 2.00 4.35
N ARG A 64 12.64 2.19 5.32
CA ARG A 64 13.76 3.15 5.23
C ARG A 64 14.62 2.96 3.97
N ASP A 65 14.81 1.70 3.55
CA ASP A 65 15.62 1.33 2.39
C ASP A 65 14.76 1.16 1.13
N LEU A 66 13.49 0.76 1.26
CA LEU A 66 12.56 0.64 0.13
C LEU A 66 12.14 2.00 -0.43
N ILE A 67 11.92 3.00 0.43
CA ILE A 67 11.51 4.35 0.01
C ILE A 67 12.50 4.96 -1.00
N PRO A 68 13.82 5.06 -0.72
CA PRO A 68 14.76 5.63 -1.67
C PRO A 68 14.88 4.79 -2.96
N ALA A 69 14.71 3.46 -2.91
CA ALA A 69 14.72 2.59 -4.08
C ALA A 69 13.54 2.83 -5.04
N LEU A 70 12.41 3.33 -4.52
CA LEU A 70 11.20 3.61 -5.28
C LEU A 70 11.04 5.09 -5.65
N ALA A 71 11.69 6.00 -4.94
CA ALA A 71 11.47 7.44 -5.02
C ALA A 71 11.91 8.07 -6.37
N ALA A 72 12.69 7.37 -7.18
CA ALA A 72 13.02 7.80 -8.55
C ALA A 72 11.81 7.71 -9.50
N HIS A 73 10.84 6.84 -9.20
CA HIS A 73 9.68 6.55 -10.04
C HIS A 73 8.35 6.99 -9.41
N PHE A 74 8.29 7.08 -8.08
CA PHE A 74 7.06 7.35 -7.34
C PHE A 74 7.22 8.52 -6.37
N HIS A 75 6.11 9.19 -6.08
CA HIS A 75 5.94 10.00 -4.89
C HIS A 75 5.49 9.08 -3.75
N VAL A 76 6.40 8.74 -2.86
CA VAL A 76 6.20 7.72 -1.82
C VAL A 76 5.88 8.38 -0.48
N ILE A 77 4.87 7.85 0.23
CA ILE A 77 4.54 8.24 1.59
C ILE A 77 4.34 7.01 2.47
N ALA A 78 4.86 7.06 3.70
CA ALA A 78 4.73 6.00 4.69
C ALA A 78 4.42 6.61 6.07
N PRO A 79 3.15 6.62 6.53
CA PRO A 79 2.79 7.11 7.86
C PRO A 79 3.08 6.09 8.95
N ASP A 80 3.40 6.59 10.17
CA ASP A 80 3.31 5.84 11.40
C ASP A 80 1.87 5.94 11.94
N TYR A 81 1.23 4.84 12.30
CA TYR A 81 -0.11 4.89 12.88
C TYR A 81 -0.10 5.53 14.26
N PRO A 82 -1.24 6.08 14.76
CA PRO A 82 -1.38 6.40 16.18
C PRO A 82 -0.96 5.21 17.05
N GLY A 83 -0.08 5.45 18.02
CA GLY A 83 0.45 4.40 18.88
C GLY A 83 1.67 3.66 18.34
N PHE A 84 2.17 4.02 17.15
CA PHE A 84 3.36 3.42 16.53
C PHE A 84 4.42 4.49 16.23
N GLY A 85 5.66 4.03 16.11
CA GLY A 85 6.77 4.85 15.68
C GLY A 85 6.85 6.19 16.40
N ASN A 86 6.95 7.27 15.64
CA ASN A 86 7.04 8.64 16.15
C ASN A 86 5.70 9.40 16.16
N SER A 87 4.60 8.73 15.84
CA SER A 87 3.25 9.32 15.94
C SER A 87 2.79 9.45 17.39
N ASP A 88 1.79 10.31 17.62
CA ASP A 88 1.17 10.46 18.92
C ASP A 88 0.60 9.13 19.42
N MET A 89 0.63 8.96 20.74
CA MET A 89 0.10 7.80 21.44
C MET A 89 -0.84 8.28 22.55
N PRO A 90 -2.08 8.68 22.22
CA PRO A 90 -3.07 9.05 23.25
C PRO A 90 -3.29 7.93 24.25
N ASP A 91 -3.74 8.32 25.47
CA ASP A 91 -4.06 7.35 26.51
C ASP A 91 -5.18 6.39 26.03
N PRO A 92 -4.97 5.06 26.07
CA PRO A 92 -6.01 4.07 25.74
C PRO A 92 -7.28 4.18 26.59
N ALA A 93 -7.26 4.87 27.73
CA ALA A 93 -8.45 5.12 28.52
C ALA A 93 -9.45 6.08 27.82
N VAL A 94 -8.96 6.93 26.91
CA VAL A 94 -9.76 7.94 26.21
C VAL A 94 -9.69 7.83 24.68
N TYR A 95 -8.83 6.99 24.16
CA TYR A 95 -8.65 6.76 22.73
C TYR A 95 -8.71 5.26 22.42
N ALA A 96 -9.67 4.85 21.60
CA ALA A 96 -9.81 3.45 21.22
C ALA A 96 -8.82 3.06 20.13
N TYR A 97 -7.91 2.13 20.42
CA TYR A 97 -7.01 1.54 19.45
C TYR A 97 -7.69 0.34 18.78
N THR A 98 -8.24 0.59 17.60
CA THR A 98 -8.89 -0.41 16.74
C THR A 98 -8.41 -0.24 15.30
N PHE A 99 -8.46 -1.30 14.49
CA PHE A 99 -8.12 -1.20 13.05
C PHE A 99 -9.05 -0.24 12.30
N ASP A 100 -10.31 -0.12 12.73
CA ASP A 100 -11.24 0.88 12.19
C ASP A 100 -10.69 2.29 12.44
N LYS A 101 -10.32 2.60 13.70
CA LYS A 101 -9.79 3.93 14.05
C LYS A 101 -8.45 4.24 13.39
N LEU A 102 -7.53 3.28 13.33
CA LEU A 102 -6.27 3.44 12.61
C LEU A 102 -6.53 3.76 11.12
N SER A 103 -7.44 3.03 10.50
CA SER A 103 -7.79 3.24 9.08
C SER A 103 -8.46 4.58 8.81
N GLU A 104 -9.28 5.12 9.75
CA GLU A 104 -9.89 6.45 9.65
C GLU A 104 -8.82 7.55 9.67
N VAL A 105 -7.88 7.47 10.63
CA VAL A 105 -6.79 8.46 10.74
C VAL A 105 -5.89 8.44 9.50
N VAL A 106 -5.53 7.26 9.00
CA VAL A 106 -4.71 7.14 7.79
C VAL A 106 -5.47 7.65 6.55
N ASP A 107 -6.76 7.37 6.44
CA ASP A 107 -7.60 7.87 5.34
C ASP A 107 -7.65 9.41 5.32
N THR A 108 -7.91 10.03 6.48
CA THR A 108 -7.88 11.50 6.63
C THR A 108 -6.48 12.04 6.28
N PHE A 109 -5.42 11.40 6.80
CA PHE A 109 -4.04 11.79 6.48
C PHE A 109 -3.76 11.78 4.97
N LEU A 110 -4.16 10.73 4.26
CA LEU A 110 -3.94 10.62 2.81
C LEU A 110 -4.70 11.70 2.03
N LYS A 111 -5.95 11.95 2.38
CA LYS A 111 -6.76 13.05 1.79
C LYS A 111 -6.12 14.41 1.99
N ASP A 112 -5.68 14.71 3.21
CA ASP A 112 -5.03 15.99 3.53
C ASP A 112 -3.68 16.16 2.80
N ARG A 113 -3.05 15.08 2.38
CA ARG A 113 -1.81 15.08 1.56
C ARG A 113 -2.09 15.05 0.06
N GLY A 114 -3.37 15.04 -0.35
CA GLY A 114 -3.77 14.99 -1.74
C GLY A 114 -3.50 13.65 -2.41
N PHE A 115 -3.51 12.54 -1.65
CA PHE A 115 -3.39 11.18 -2.18
C PHE A 115 -4.78 10.65 -2.56
N ASP A 116 -5.34 11.19 -3.65
CA ASP A 116 -6.66 10.82 -4.16
C ASP A 116 -6.64 9.54 -5.01
N HIS A 117 -5.49 9.25 -5.64
CA HIS A 117 -5.21 8.04 -6.41
C HIS A 117 -3.80 7.56 -6.08
N TYR A 118 -3.62 6.27 -5.81
CA TYR A 118 -2.33 5.73 -5.38
C TYR A 118 -2.21 4.22 -5.57
N GLY A 119 -0.96 3.76 -5.71
CA GLY A 119 -0.61 2.38 -5.42
C GLY A 119 -0.57 2.17 -3.90
N LEU A 120 -1.04 1.02 -3.43
CA LEU A 120 -1.09 0.71 -2.01
C LEU A 120 -0.25 -0.54 -1.70
N PHE A 121 0.82 -0.36 -0.92
CA PHE A 121 1.61 -1.45 -0.35
C PHE A 121 1.10 -1.74 1.06
N VAL A 122 0.77 -3.00 1.31
CA VAL A 122 0.27 -3.46 2.61
C VAL A 122 1.11 -4.62 3.13
N GLN A 123 1.55 -4.53 4.40
CA GLN A 123 2.24 -5.59 5.12
C GLN A 123 1.62 -5.75 6.51
N ASP A 124 1.37 -6.99 6.96
CA ASP A 124 0.82 -7.33 8.27
C ASP A 124 -0.40 -6.46 8.64
N TYR A 125 -0.34 -5.58 9.69
CA TYR A 125 -1.43 -4.65 10.04
C TYR A 125 -1.76 -3.65 8.93
N GLY A 126 -0.83 -3.41 8.01
CA GLY A 126 -1.08 -2.60 6.83
C GLY A 126 -2.22 -3.15 5.97
N GLY A 127 -2.42 -4.48 5.94
CA GLY A 127 -3.55 -5.09 5.26
C GLY A 127 -4.90 -4.71 5.86
N PRO A 128 -5.17 -5.01 7.13
CA PRO A 128 -6.38 -4.58 7.82
C PRO A 128 -6.68 -3.08 7.72
N VAL A 129 -5.66 -2.22 7.83
CA VAL A 129 -5.81 -0.76 7.65
C VAL A 129 -6.11 -0.42 6.20
N GLY A 130 -5.31 -0.92 5.27
CA GLY A 130 -5.41 -0.61 3.84
C GLY A 130 -6.71 -1.13 3.22
N PHE A 131 -7.12 -2.36 3.49
CA PHE A 131 -8.39 -2.91 2.98
C PHE A 131 -9.61 -2.11 3.45
N ARG A 132 -9.61 -1.59 4.69
CA ARG A 132 -10.69 -0.70 5.15
C ARG A 132 -10.74 0.60 4.35
N ILE A 133 -9.59 1.19 4.05
CA ILE A 133 -9.50 2.43 3.27
C ILE A 133 -10.00 2.20 1.85
N VAL A 134 -9.47 1.19 1.14
CA VAL A 134 -9.85 0.95 -0.26
C VAL A 134 -11.29 0.45 -0.42
N MET A 135 -11.88 -0.15 0.61
CA MET A 135 -13.31 -0.46 0.60
C MET A 135 -14.20 0.77 0.76
N ARG A 136 -13.72 1.82 1.45
CA ARG A 136 -14.42 3.12 1.51
C ARG A 136 -14.24 3.95 0.24
N HIS A 137 -13.05 3.86 -0.36
CA HIS A 137 -12.62 4.65 -1.53
C HIS A 137 -12.01 3.74 -2.61
N PRO A 138 -12.81 2.84 -3.22
CA PRO A 138 -12.30 1.88 -4.20
C PRO A 138 -11.73 2.54 -5.46
N GLU A 139 -12.18 3.75 -5.78
CA GLU A 139 -11.70 4.57 -6.88
C GLU A 139 -10.27 5.10 -6.67
N ALA A 140 -9.82 5.22 -5.42
CA ALA A 140 -8.48 5.72 -5.10
C ALA A 140 -7.37 4.69 -5.34
N LEU A 141 -7.71 3.40 -5.49
CA LEU A 141 -6.75 2.32 -5.66
C LEU A 141 -6.35 2.14 -7.13
N ASP A 142 -5.15 2.55 -7.51
CA ASP A 142 -4.60 2.33 -8.85
C ASP A 142 -4.04 0.91 -9.02
N TRP A 143 -3.34 0.42 -8.01
CA TRP A 143 -2.77 -0.94 -7.95
C TRP A 143 -2.45 -1.35 -6.51
N LEU A 144 -2.40 -2.68 -6.27
CA LEU A 144 -2.22 -3.25 -4.94
C LEU A 144 -0.92 -4.05 -4.86
N ILE A 145 -0.15 -3.83 -3.81
CA ILE A 145 1.05 -4.59 -3.48
C ILE A 145 0.84 -5.26 -2.13
N ILE A 146 0.90 -6.58 -2.11
CA ILE A 146 0.66 -7.40 -0.91
C ILE A 146 1.98 -8.02 -0.48
N GLN A 147 2.39 -7.80 0.77
CA GLN A 147 3.51 -8.49 1.38
C GLN A 147 3.10 -9.01 2.74
N ASN A 148 3.07 -10.34 2.91
CA ASN A 148 2.83 -11.02 4.20
C ASN A 148 1.74 -10.34 5.06
N THR A 149 0.54 -10.22 4.52
CA THR A 149 -0.67 -9.78 5.22
C THR A 149 -1.82 -10.72 4.89
N ASN A 150 -2.68 -11.00 5.86
CA ASN A 150 -3.66 -12.07 5.74
C ASN A 150 -5.09 -11.56 5.49
N ALA A 151 -5.80 -12.24 4.58
CA ALA A 151 -7.24 -12.04 4.31
C ALA A 151 -8.00 -13.38 4.20
N TYR A 152 -7.37 -14.49 4.61
CA TYR A 152 -7.91 -15.85 4.46
C TYR A 152 -7.62 -16.68 5.73
N GLU A 153 -8.61 -17.47 6.16
CA GLU A 153 -8.48 -18.34 7.37
C GLU A 153 -7.30 -19.31 7.29
N VAL A 154 -6.99 -19.81 6.10
CA VAL A 154 -5.87 -20.74 5.86
C VAL A 154 -4.49 -20.10 6.10
N GLY A 155 -4.43 -18.77 6.13
CA GLY A 155 -3.19 -18.03 6.28
C GLY A 155 -2.64 -17.95 7.70
N PHE A 156 -3.31 -18.47 8.71
CA PHE A 156 -2.83 -18.43 10.09
C PHE A 156 -1.88 -19.56 10.43
N THR A 157 -0.71 -19.26 10.99
CA THR A 157 0.18 -20.27 11.60
C THR A 157 -0.26 -20.59 13.03
N LYS A 158 0.44 -21.53 13.68
CA LYS A 158 0.23 -21.86 15.10
C LYS A 158 0.52 -20.70 16.06
N ALA A 159 1.26 -19.66 15.63
CA ALA A 159 1.50 -18.47 16.44
C ALA A 159 0.17 -17.78 16.83
N TRP A 160 -0.89 -18.00 16.06
CA TRP A 160 -2.22 -17.42 16.34
C TRP A 160 -3.09 -18.27 17.29
N ASP A 161 -2.65 -19.45 17.72
CA ASP A 161 -3.48 -20.32 18.57
C ASP A 161 -3.86 -19.68 19.89
N GLY A 162 -2.94 -18.93 20.52
CA GLY A 162 -3.22 -18.21 21.76
C GLY A 162 -4.22 -17.05 21.57
N PHE A 163 -4.15 -16.35 20.45
CA PHE A 163 -5.11 -15.30 20.10
C PHE A 163 -6.50 -15.89 19.87
N ARG A 164 -6.62 -16.85 18.96
CA ARG A 164 -7.88 -17.46 18.52
C ARG A 164 -8.50 -18.36 19.59
N GLY A 165 -7.66 -19.12 20.29
CA GLY A 165 -8.08 -20.09 21.30
C GLY A 165 -8.47 -19.47 22.63
N ALA A 166 -7.88 -18.34 23.01
CA ALA A 166 -8.05 -17.72 24.33
C ALA A 166 -8.43 -16.24 24.26
N LEU A 167 -7.54 -15.35 23.83
CA LEU A 167 -7.72 -13.89 23.91
C LEU A 167 -8.99 -13.42 23.21
N TRP A 168 -9.29 -13.91 22.00
CA TRP A 168 -10.45 -13.47 21.23
C TRP A 168 -11.78 -13.96 21.78
N LYS A 169 -11.76 -15.05 22.57
CA LYS A 169 -12.96 -15.60 23.22
C LYS A 169 -13.28 -14.87 24.50
N ASP A 170 -12.25 -14.62 25.31
CA ASP A 170 -12.39 -13.96 26.61
C ASP A 170 -11.14 -13.17 26.95
N ARG A 171 -11.26 -11.85 26.97
CA ARG A 171 -10.16 -10.93 27.23
C ARG A 171 -10.01 -10.68 28.72
N THR A 172 -9.03 -11.33 29.32
CA THR A 172 -8.67 -11.22 30.74
C THR A 172 -7.16 -11.03 30.89
N PRO A 173 -6.66 -10.58 32.05
CA PRO A 173 -5.21 -10.55 32.30
C PRO A 173 -4.52 -11.93 32.11
N ALA A 174 -5.24 -13.01 32.36
CA ALA A 174 -4.73 -14.38 32.19
C ALA A 174 -4.54 -14.74 30.69
N THR A 175 -5.45 -14.30 29.81
CA THR A 175 -5.37 -14.55 28.37
C THR A 175 -4.48 -13.54 27.64
N GLU A 176 -4.29 -12.33 28.17
CA GLU A 176 -3.34 -11.33 27.66
C GLU A 176 -1.87 -11.69 27.96
N LYS A 177 -1.59 -12.20 29.17
CA LYS A 177 -0.22 -12.40 29.67
C LYS A 177 0.67 -13.25 28.75
N PRO A 178 0.24 -14.40 28.20
CA PRO A 178 1.07 -15.15 27.25
C PRO A 178 1.40 -14.39 25.97
N LEU A 179 0.46 -13.56 25.49
CA LEU A 179 0.60 -12.82 24.24
C LEU A 179 1.44 -11.54 24.43
N ALA A 180 1.50 -11.02 25.65
CA ALA A 180 2.40 -9.92 25.99
C ALA A 180 3.89 -10.29 25.79
N ALA A 181 4.23 -11.59 25.71
CA ALA A 181 5.57 -12.04 25.39
C ALA A 181 6.02 -11.62 23.97
N PHE A 182 5.12 -11.46 23.01
CA PHE A 182 5.44 -10.92 21.68
C PHE A 182 5.96 -9.47 21.72
N LEU A 183 5.75 -8.76 22.83
CA LEU A 183 6.15 -7.37 23.02
C LEU A 183 7.52 -7.24 23.70
N GLU A 184 8.19 -8.36 23.98
CA GLU A 184 9.53 -8.37 24.58
C GLU A 184 10.60 -8.23 23.48
N HIS A 185 11.73 -7.62 23.84
CA HIS A 185 12.85 -7.36 22.94
C HIS A 185 13.27 -8.60 22.13
N ASP A 186 13.49 -9.74 22.81
CA ASP A 186 13.94 -10.95 22.14
C ASP A 186 12.89 -11.54 21.19
N ALA A 187 11.61 -11.39 21.52
CA ALA A 187 10.51 -11.79 20.64
C ALA A 187 10.45 -10.90 19.40
N ILE A 188 10.54 -9.58 19.56
CA ILE A 188 10.60 -8.62 18.44
C ILE A 188 11.79 -8.93 17.54
N ARG A 189 13.00 -9.13 18.12
CA ARG A 189 14.17 -9.56 17.37
C ARG A 189 13.92 -10.88 16.63
N GLY A 190 13.25 -11.83 17.29
CA GLY A 190 12.88 -13.13 16.72
C GLY A 190 12.01 -13.00 15.47
N ILE A 191 11.06 -12.06 15.44
CA ILE A 191 10.19 -11.81 14.27
C ILE A 191 11.01 -11.39 13.04
N TYR A 192 12.05 -10.57 13.21
CA TYR A 192 12.93 -10.15 12.12
C TYR A 192 13.81 -11.29 11.60
N LEU A 193 14.32 -12.14 12.50
CA LEU A 193 15.31 -13.16 12.14
C LEU A 193 14.69 -14.50 11.75
N PHE A 194 13.47 -14.81 12.24
CA PHE A 194 12.84 -16.07 11.94
C PHE A 194 12.50 -16.20 10.44
N GLY A 195 12.99 -17.25 9.82
CA GLY A 195 12.75 -17.53 8.40
C GLY A 195 13.49 -16.62 7.43
N ALA A 196 14.29 -15.68 7.92
CA ALA A 196 15.14 -14.84 7.10
C ALA A 196 16.16 -15.68 6.34
N LYS A 197 16.41 -15.32 5.06
CA LYS A 197 17.40 -16.01 4.21
C LYS A 197 18.82 -15.73 4.67
N ASN A 198 19.10 -14.47 5.05
CA ASN A 198 20.41 -14.02 5.49
C ASN A 198 20.26 -13.21 6.78
N PRO A 199 19.97 -13.86 7.92
CA PRO A 199 19.67 -13.16 9.16
C PRO A 199 20.81 -12.27 9.66
N GLU A 200 22.07 -12.58 9.29
CA GLU A 200 23.26 -11.78 9.62
C GLU A 200 23.36 -10.45 8.85
N LEU A 201 22.54 -10.27 7.79
CA LEU A 201 22.49 -9.02 7.02
C LEU A 201 21.35 -8.10 7.48
N ILE A 202 20.44 -8.57 8.34
CA ILE A 202 19.35 -7.74 8.87
C ILE A 202 19.90 -6.84 9.97
N SER A 203 19.73 -5.51 9.80
CA SER A 203 20.23 -4.53 10.75
C SER A 203 19.59 -4.69 12.13
N PRO A 204 20.42 -4.72 13.21
CA PRO A 204 19.90 -4.68 14.57
C PRO A 204 19.07 -3.43 14.88
N ASP A 205 19.30 -2.33 14.18
CA ASP A 205 18.56 -1.07 14.37
C ASP A 205 17.04 -1.24 14.23
N ASN A 206 16.61 -2.26 13.49
CA ASN A 206 15.20 -2.58 13.31
C ASN A 206 14.52 -2.93 14.63
N TRP A 207 14.98 -4.01 15.28
CA TRP A 207 14.35 -4.47 16.52
C TRP A 207 14.72 -3.60 17.71
N GLU A 208 15.89 -2.92 17.70
CA GLU A 208 16.24 -1.95 18.73
C GLU A 208 15.30 -0.74 18.68
N SER A 209 15.00 -0.23 17.48
CA SER A 209 14.04 0.87 17.28
C SER A 209 12.65 0.48 17.76
N ASP A 210 12.15 -0.68 17.30
CA ASP A 210 10.80 -1.13 17.63
C ASP A 210 10.66 -1.47 19.13
N SER A 211 11.68 -2.11 19.71
CA SER A 211 11.73 -2.35 21.15
C SER A 211 11.78 -1.04 21.94
N GLY A 212 12.49 -0.03 21.45
CA GLY A 212 12.50 1.31 22.01
C GLY A 212 11.10 1.94 22.02
N PHE A 213 10.33 1.80 20.95
CA PHE A 213 8.95 2.27 20.91
C PHE A 213 8.04 1.51 21.89
N MET A 214 8.27 0.23 22.14
CA MET A 214 7.54 -0.54 23.16
C MET A 214 7.79 -0.08 24.60
N GLN A 215 8.84 0.72 24.87
CA GLN A 215 9.09 1.34 26.18
C GLN A 215 8.28 2.63 26.40
N ARG A 216 7.61 3.17 25.38
CA ARG A 216 6.76 4.36 25.53
C ARG A 216 5.61 4.05 26.51
N PRO A 217 5.20 5.03 27.32
CA PRO A 217 4.00 4.88 28.16
C PRO A 217 2.80 4.39 27.32
N ASN A 218 2.10 3.39 27.80
CA ASN A 218 0.94 2.77 27.17
C ASN A 218 1.22 1.92 25.91
N ALA A 219 2.41 1.88 25.33
CA ALA A 219 2.69 1.16 24.07
C ALA A 219 2.27 -0.30 24.14
N ARG A 220 2.61 -1.00 25.22
CA ARG A 220 2.22 -2.41 25.43
C ARG A 220 0.69 -2.58 25.49
N ARG A 221 -0.02 -1.65 26.12
CA ARG A 221 -1.49 -1.67 26.20
C ARG A 221 -2.12 -1.46 24.83
N VAL A 222 -1.59 -0.52 24.05
CA VAL A 222 -2.01 -0.28 22.65
C VAL A 222 -1.91 -1.55 21.81
N GLN A 223 -0.78 -2.28 21.91
CA GLN A 223 -0.61 -3.52 21.18
C GLN A 223 -1.57 -4.62 21.65
N LEU A 224 -1.80 -4.76 22.95
CA LEU A 224 -2.78 -5.73 23.47
C LEU A 224 -4.20 -5.40 23.04
N ASP A 225 -4.55 -4.11 22.91
CA ASP A 225 -5.85 -3.67 22.38
C ASP A 225 -5.99 -4.08 20.92
N LEU A 226 -4.96 -3.88 20.08
CA LEU A 226 -4.95 -4.30 18.69
C LEU A 226 -4.91 -5.83 18.52
N PHE A 227 -4.18 -6.55 19.37
CA PHE A 227 -4.21 -8.02 19.39
C PHE A 227 -5.63 -8.54 19.62
N TYR A 228 -6.38 -7.91 20.51
CA TYR A 228 -7.76 -8.28 20.75
C TYR A 228 -8.69 -7.82 19.63
N ASP A 229 -8.48 -6.62 19.07
CA ASP A 229 -9.31 -6.09 17.99
C ASP A 229 -9.12 -6.84 16.67
N TYR A 230 -7.97 -7.54 16.48
CA TYR A 230 -7.66 -8.27 15.24
C TYR A 230 -8.74 -9.29 14.86
N ARG A 231 -9.49 -9.88 15.80
CA ARG A 231 -10.61 -10.79 15.53
C ARG A 231 -11.65 -10.19 14.58
N LYS A 232 -11.86 -8.87 14.62
CA LYS A 232 -12.76 -8.16 13.71
C LYS A 232 -12.26 -8.15 12.26
N ASN A 233 -10.93 -8.27 12.06
CA ASN A 233 -10.39 -8.42 10.71
C ASN A 233 -10.84 -9.74 10.11
N VAL A 234 -10.81 -10.82 10.89
CA VAL A 234 -11.28 -12.15 10.45
C VAL A 234 -12.75 -12.12 10.06
N GLU A 235 -13.58 -11.40 10.83
CA GLU A 235 -14.99 -11.19 10.50
C GLU A 235 -15.19 -10.43 9.18
N LEU A 236 -14.22 -9.62 8.77
CA LEU A 236 -14.23 -8.85 7.52
C LEU A 236 -13.63 -9.59 6.32
N TYR A 237 -12.93 -10.71 6.52
CA TYR A 237 -12.30 -11.47 5.42
C TYR A 237 -13.25 -11.75 4.27
N PRO A 238 -14.50 -12.24 4.48
CA PRO A 238 -15.43 -12.47 3.37
C PRO A 238 -15.74 -11.21 2.55
N LYS A 239 -15.76 -10.02 3.21
CA LYS A 239 -15.99 -8.75 2.53
C LYS A 239 -14.77 -8.31 1.73
N TRP A 240 -13.56 -8.50 2.27
CA TRP A 240 -12.31 -8.21 1.55
C TRP A 240 -12.13 -9.11 0.35
N GLN A 241 -12.40 -10.41 0.50
CA GLN A 241 -12.38 -11.38 -0.59
C GLN A 241 -13.37 -11.02 -1.70
N ALA A 242 -14.61 -10.68 -1.33
CA ALA A 242 -15.63 -10.23 -2.28
C ALA A 242 -15.18 -8.95 -3.02
N PHE A 243 -14.62 -7.97 -2.31
CA PHE A 243 -14.05 -6.75 -2.90
C PHE A 243 -12.95 -7.06 -3.91
N LEU A 244 -11.97 -7.89 -3.54
CA LEU A 244 -10.87 -8.28 -4.42
C LEU A 244 -11.39 -9.00 -5.68
N LYS A 245 -12.31 -9.93 -5.51
CA LYS A 245 -12.93 -10.69 -6.59
C LYS A 245 -13.75 -9.82 -7.54
N GLU A 246 -14.50 -8.87 -7.02
CA GLU A 246 -15.33 -7.96 -7.82
C GLU A 246 -14.50 -6.90 -8.54
N ARG A 247 -13.54 -6.28 -7.84
CA ARG A 247 -12.80 -5.13 -8.36
C ARG A 247 -11.60 -5.51 -9.20
N GLN A 248 -11.03 -6.70 -9.01
CA GLN A 248 -9.85 -7.18 -9.75
C GLN A 248 -8.74 -6.15 -9.84
N PRO A 249 -8.30 -5.51 -8.72
CA PRO A 249 -7.23 -4.53 -8.79
C PRO A 249 -5.97 -5.17 -9.38
N LYS A 250 -5.20 -4.41 -10.16
CA LYS A 250 -3.89 -4.86 -10.64
C LYS A 250 -3.01 -5.14 -9.42
N THR A 251 -2.63 -6.38 -9.21
CA THR A 251 -2.00 -6.81 -7.96
C THR A 251 -0.70 -7.56 -8.20
N ILE A 252 0.33 -7.20 -7.41
CA ILE A 252 1.57 -7.95 -7.25
C ILE A 252 1.69 -8.37 -5.79
N ILE A 253 2.10 -9.63 -5.56
CA ILE A 253 2.20 -10.25 -4.25
C ILE A 253 3.65 -10.68 -4.03
N PHE A 254 4.27 -10.21 -2.96
CA PHE A 254 5.56 -10.66 -2.46
C PHE A 254 5.34 -11.43 -1.16
N TRP A 255 5.65 -12.72 -1.11
CA TRP A 255 5.33 -13.53 0.07
C TRP A 255 6.55 -14.25 0.59
N GLY A 256 7.01 -13.86 1.78
CA GLY A 256 8.03 -14.58 2.52
C GLY A 256 7.49 -15.95 2.95
N GLN A 257 8.08 -17.02 2.41
CA GLN A 257 7.58 -18.39 2.57
C GLN A 257 7.79 -18.95 3.98
N ASN A 258 8.69 -18.33 4.75
CA ASN A 258 9.08 -18.78 6.08
C ASN A 258 8.51 -17.89 7.19
N ASP A 259 7.41 -17.21 6.94
CA ASP A 259 6.78 -16.28 7.89
C ASP A 259 6.29 -17.03 9.15
N ILE A 260 6.61 -16.47 10.33
CA ILE A 260 6.17 -17.01 11.61
C ILE A 260 4.65 -16.84 11.83
N PHE A 261 4.03 -15.83 11.23
CA PHE A 261 2.62 -15.49 11.45
C PHE A 261 1.70 -15.97 10.33
N PHE A 262 2.16 -15.91 9.07
CA PHE A 262 1.30 -16.18 7.93
C PHE A 262 1.86 -17.28 7.04
N THR A 263 1.05 -18.30 6.81
CA THR A 263 1.45 -19.47 6.02
C THR A 263 1.63 -19.11 4.53
N PRO A 264 2.43 -19.89 3.77
CA PRO A 264 2.47 -19.77 2.30
C PRO A 264 1.10 -19.89 1.65
N GLU A 265 0.23 -20.77 2.19
CA GLU A 265 -1.13 -21.00 1.71
C GLU A 265 -2.00 -19.75 1.83
N GLY A 266 -1.73 -18.88 2.83
CA GLY A 266 -2.38 -17.57 2.97
C GLY A 266 -2.08 -16.64 1.81
N GLY A 267 -0.84 -16.64 1.33
CA GLY A 267 -0.44 -15.92 0.11
C GLY A 267 -1.08 -16.48 -1.15
N GLU A 268 -1.05 -17.81 -1.31
CA GLU A 268 -1.65 -18.50 -2.45
C GLU A 268 -3.18 -18.29 -2.51
N ALA A 269 -3.83 -18.16 -1.36
CA ALA A 269 -5.28 -17.99 -1.31
C ALA A 269 -5.76 -16.71 -2.02
N TYR A 270 -4.93 -15.66 -2.09
CA TYR A 270 -5.27 -14.46 -2.86
C TYR A 270 -5.50 -14.74 -4.34
N LEU A 271 -4.84 -15.74 -4.93
CA LEU A 271 -4.99 -16.09 -6.34
C LEU A 271 -6.37 -16.67 -6.67
N GLN A 272 -7.14 -17.13 -5.68
CA GLN A 272 -8.51 -17.57 -5.86
C GLN A 272 -9.45 -16.42 -6.26
N ASP A 273 -9.22 -15.24 -5.68
CA ASP A 273 -10.01 -14.04 -5.94
C ASP A 273 -9.31 -13.08 -6.92
N LEU A 274 -7.98 -13.18 -7.08
CA LEU A 274 -7.13 -12.38 -7.96
C LEU A 274 -6.33 -13.29 -8.92
N PRO A 275 -6.97 -13.98 -9.87
CA PRO A 275 -6.29 -14.95 -10.74
C PRO A 275 -5.22 -14.34 -11.65
N ASN A 276 -5.26 -13.01 -11.86
CA ASN A 276 -4.29 -12.27 -12.67
C ASN A 276 -3.19 -11.60 -11.83
N ALA A 277 -3.17 -11.80 -10.51
CA ALA A 277 -2.11 -11.27 -9.68
C ALA A 277 -0.77 -11.92 -9.99
N GLU A 278 0.30 -11.12 -9.97
CA GLU A 278 1.66 -11.63 -10.09
C GLU A 278 2.18 -12.02 -8.71
N MET A 279 2.59 -13.29 -8.54
CA MET A 279 3.02 -13.85 -7.26
C MET A 279 4.50 -14.15 -7.23
N HIS A 280 5.22 -13.53 -6.28
CA HIS A 280 6.63 -13.78 -5.95
C HIS A 280 6.74 -14.50 -4.61
N ARG A 281 7.27 -15.73 -4.64
CA ARG A 281 7.54 -16.55 -3.45
C ARG A 281 8.98 -16.30 -3.01
N LEU A 282 9.15 -15.55 -1.93
CA LEU A 282 10.46 -15.12 -1.45
C LEU A 282 11.00 -16.10 -0.41
N ALA A 283 12.30 -16.42 -0.47
CA ALA A 283 12.99 -17.17 0.57
C ALA A 283 13.27 -16.25 1.79
N ALA A 284 12.22 -15.72 2.40
CA ALA A 284 12.26 -14.71 3.45
C ALA A 284 11.25 -15.04 4.55
N GLY A 285 11.40 -14.39 5.71
CA GLY A 285 10.45 -14.43 6.82
C GLY A 285 9.36 -13.36 6.70
N HIS A 286 8.85 -12.94 7.87
CA HIS A 286 7.76 -11.96 7.98
C HIS A 286 8.11 -10.58 7.40
N PHE A 287 9.33 -10.11 7.62
CA PHE A 287 9.83 -8.85 7.08
C PHE A 287 10.61 -9.08 5.77
N ALA A 288 9.94 -9.59 4.75
CA ALA A 288 10.57 -9.90 3.46
C ALA A 288 11.29 -8.70 2.82
N VAL A 289 10.86 -7.47 3.12
CA VAL A 289 11.52 -6.25 2.67
C VAL A 289 12.96 -6.12 3.17
N GLU A 290 13.29 -6.71 4.33
CA GLU A 290 14.66 -6.68 4.88
C GLU A 290 15.60 -7.66 4.16
N ASP A 291 15.07 -8.81 3.72
CA ASP A 291 15.83 -9.87 3.07
C ASP A 291 15.89 -9.73 1.55
N SER A 292 14.83 -9.20 0.95
CA SER A 292 14.57 -9.24 -0.50
C SER A 292 14.29 -7.87 -1.07
N LEU A 293 14.91 -6.82 -0.52
CA LEU A 293 14.69 -5.41 -0.88
C LEU A 293 14.75 -5.18 -2.39
N ASN A 294 15.83 -5.65 -3.04
CA ASN A 294 16.04 -5.41 -4.47
C ASN A 294 14.98 -6.12 -5.32
N GLU A 295 14.66 -7.37 -5.00
CA GLU A 295 13.64 -8.15 -5.72
C GLU A 295 12.26 -7.49 -5.61
N ILE A 296 11.90 -6.98 -4.42
CA ILE A 296 10.66 -6.26 -4.19
C ILE A 296 10.65 -4.93 -4.97
N ALA A 297 11.69 -4.11 -4.84
CA ALA A 297 11.75 -2.81 -5.51
C ALA A 297 11.75 -2.93 -7.04
N GLU A 298 12.56 -3.83 -7.60
CA GLU A 298 12.61 -4.09 -9.04
C GLU A 298 11.27 -4.67 -9.55
N GLY A 299 10.69 -5.63 -8.82
CA GLY A 299 9.40 -6.21 -9.13
C GLY A 299 8.28 -5.16 -9.17
N MET A 300 8.23 -4.27 -8.18
CA MET A 300 7.27 -3.15 -8.13
C MET A 300 7.44 -2.19 -9.31
N ASN A 301 8.67 -1.75 -9.59
CA ASN A 301 8.96 -0.83 -10.70
C ASN A 301 8.58 -1.43 -12.06
N ARG A 302 8.95 -2.69 -12.29
CA ARG A 302 8.61 -3.44 -13.50
C ARG A 302 7.10 -3.62 -13.64
N PHE A 303 6.44 -4.11 -12.58
CA PHE A 303 4.98 -4.33 -12.59
C PHE A 303 4.22 -3.04 -12.86
N TYR A 304 4.61 -1.94 -12.22
CA TYR A 304 4.00 -0.63 -12.49
C TYR A 304 4.14 -0.25 -13.98
N THR A 305 5.35 -0.33 -14.51
CA THR A 305 5.62 0.05 -15.91
C THR A 305 4.82 -0.82 -16.89
N ASP A 306 4.81 -2.13 -16.68
CA ASP A 306 4.27 -3.09 -17.64
C ASP A 306 2.75 -3.27 -17.54
N LYS A 307 2.19 -3.17 -16.33
CA LYS A 307 0.80 -3.52 -16.06
C LYS A 307 -0.08 -2.32 -15.68
N VAL A 308 0.51 -1.28 -15.06
CA VAL A 308 -0.25 -0.13 -14.56
C VAL A 308 -0.18 1.05 -15.52
N ALA A 309 1.01 1.52 -15.86
CA ALA A 309 1.22 2.71 -16.67
C ALA A 309 0.90 2.51 -18.16
N ARG A 310 1.34 1.40 -18.78
CA ARG A 310 1.13 1.13 -20.23
C ARG A 310 -0.32 1.18 -20.68
N PRO A 311 -1.30 0.60 -19.99
CA PRO A 311 -2.70 0.69 -20.41
C PRO A 311 -3.24 2.12 -20.49
N HIS A 312 -2.72 3.03 -19.67
CA HIS A 312 -3.07 4.45 -19.74
C HIS A 312 -2.41 5.15 -20.95
N MET A 313 -1.19 4.79 -21.32
CA MET A 313 -0.50 5.33 -22.50
C MET A 313 -1.14 4.87 -23.79
N ASP A 314 -1.53 3.61 -23.89
CA ASP A 314 -2.21 3.06 -25.08
C ASP A 314 -3.58 3.71 -25.29
N ASN A 315 -4.33 3.96 -24.22
CA ASN A 315 -5.59 4.70 -24.28
C ASN A 315 -5.39 6.17 -24.69
N ALA A 316 -4.37 6.85 -24.18
CA ALA A 316 -4.05 8.23 -24.54
C ALA A 316 -3.61 8.34 -26.02
N MET A 317 -2.74 7.44 -26.48
CA MET A 317 -2.34 7.37 -27.90
C MET A 317 -3.49 6.94 -28.82
N GLY A 318 -4.44 6.15 -28.33
CA GLY A 318 -5.66 5.79 -29.04
C GLY A 318 -6.59 6.98 -29.24
N MET A 319 -6.74 7.84 -28.23
CA MET A 319 -7.51 9.10 -28.30
C MET A 319 -6.87 10.12 -29.25
N ASP A 320 -5.55 10.28 -29.24
CA ASP A 320 -4.84 11.17 -30.16
C ASP A 320 -4.98 10.72 -31.62
N LYS A 321 -4.98 9.39 -31.87
CA LYS A 321 -5.26 8.84 -33.21
C LYS A 321 -6.71 9.05 -33.66
N MET A 322 -7.66 9.14 -32.74
CA MET A 322 -9.06 9.49 -33.03
C MET A 322 -9.28 10.99 -33.27
N MET A 323 -8.43 11.83 -32.70
CA MET A 323 -8.47 13.28 -32.85
C MET A 323 -7.63 13.83 -34.04
N SER A 324 -7.07 12.96 -34.87
CA SER A 324 -6.42 13.39 -36.14
C SER A 324 -7.43 14.11 -37.06
N PRO A 325 -7.06 15.21 -37.73
CA PRO A 325 -7.99 16.10 -38.45
C PRO A 325 -8.87 15.47 -39.55
N GLY A 326 -8.59 14.22 -39.94
CA GLY A 326 -9.37 13.47 -40.91
C GLY A 326 -10.61 12.74 -40.36
N LYS A 327 -10.81 12.65 -39.04
CA LYS A 327 -11.95 11.95 -38.40
C LYS A 327 -12.84 12.84 -37.54
N ALA A 328 -12.51 14.12 -37.36
CA ALA A 328 -13.34 15.09 -36.62
C ALA A 328 -14.76 15.22 -37.18
N GLY A 329 -14.93 15.11 -38.49
CA GLY A 329 -16.25 15.21 -39.15
C GLY A 329 -17.20 14.04 -38.87
N VAL A 330 -16.71 12.87 -38.38
CA VAL A 330 -17.55 11.70 -38.07
C VAL A 330 -18.11 11.82 -36.65
N MET A 331 -17.34 12.41 -35.73
CA MET A 331 -17.76 12.57 -34.33
C MET A 331 -18.78 13.68 -34.16
N GLU A 332 -18.65 14.77 -34.94
CA GLU A 332 -19.62 15.88 -34.95
C GLU A 332 -21.01 15.40 -35.52
N LYS A 333 -21.00 14.46 -36.46
CA LYS A 333 -22.23 13.83 -36.94
C LYS A 333 -22.89 12.86 -35.96
N MET A 334 -22.11 12.21 -35.11
CA MET A 334 -22.65 11.32 -34.06
C MET A 334 -23.19 12.11 -32.85
N MET A 335 -22.55 13.21 -32.46
CA MET A 335 -23.06 14.06 -31.39
C MET A 335 -24.30 14.87 -31.79
N SER A 336 -24.45 15.27 -33.08
CA SER A 336 -25.65 15.93 -33.57
C SER A 336 -26.86 14.99 -33.70
N ALA A 337 -26.63 13.68 -33.91
CA ALA A 337 -27.70 12.68 -33.97
C ALA A 337 -28.29 12.34 -32.58
N ASP A 338 -27.48 12.44 -31.52
CA ASP A 338 -27.93 12.18 -30.14
C ASP A 338 -28.69 13.38 -29.53
N HIS A 339 -28.32 14.63 -29.92
CA HIS A 339 -29.08 15.83 -29.52
C HIS A 339 -30.46 15.92 -30.16
N GLY A 340 -30.63 15.40 -31.37
CA GLY A 340 -31.95 15.32 -32.04
C GLY A 340 -32.92 14.36 -31.37
N LYS A 341 -32.42 13.28 -30.76
CA LYS A 341 -33.28 12.32 -30.01
C LYS A 341 -33.67 12.83 -28.62
N ALA A 342 -32.78 13.56 -27.93
CA ALA A 342 -33.08 14.12 -26.62
C ALA A 342 -34.13 15.24 -26.70
N MET A 343 -34.11 16.10 -27.71
CA MET A 343 -35.12 17.15 -27.88
C MET A 343 -36.50 16.61 -28.30
N GLY A 344 -36.57 15.53 -29.11
CA GLY A 344 -37.82 14.89 -29.46
C GLY A 344 -38.56 14.21 -28.33
N MET A 345 -37.83 13.73 -27.30
CA MET A 345 -38.41 13.14 -26.07
C MET A 345 -38.95 14.19 -25.08
N MET A 346 -38.34 15.37 -25.02
CA MET A 346 -38.80 16.44 -24.11
C MET A 346 -40.09 17.12 -24.63
N GLU A 347 -40.34 17.21 -25.94
CA GLU A 347 -41.57 17.78 -26.50
C GLU A 347 -42.77 16.85 -26.31
N THR A 348 -42.58 15.53 -26.36
CA THR A 348 -43.68 14.55 -26.16
C THR A 348 -44.16 14.46 -24.70
N ASP A 349 -43.27 14.69 -23.75
CA ASP A 349 -43.63 14.68 -22.32
C ASP A 349 -44.30 15.98 -21.86
N LYS A 350 -43.96 17.12 -22.48
CA LYS A 350 -44.62 18.40 -22.21
C LYS A 350 -46.05 18.43 -22.75
N ALA A 351 -46.30 17.84 -23.91
CA ALA A 351 -47.64 17.70 -24.47
C ALA A 351 -48.54 16.75 -23.69
N LYS A 352 -47.99 15.72 -23.02
CA LYS A 352 -48.73 14.80 -22.13
C LYS A 352 -49.03 15.42 -20.76
N ALA A 353 -48.22 16.32 -20.27
CA ALA A 353 -48.47 17.00 -19.01
C ALA A 353 -49.57 18.06 -19.11
N GLU A 354 -49.66 18.78 -20.23
CA GLU A 354 -50.72 19.77 -20.47
C GLU A 354 -52.12 19.17 -20.74
N ALA A 355 -52.17 17.94 -21.25
CA ALA A 355 -53.44 17.22 -21.45
C ALA A 355 -54.04 16.66 -20.17
N LYS A 356 -53.28 16.49 -19.06
CA LYS A 356 -53.75 16.02 -17.77
C LYS A 356 -54.22 17.15 -16.82
N SER A 357 -53.94 18.40 -17.14
CA SER A 357 -54.35 19.57 -16.34
C SER A 357 -55.75 20.15 -16.74
N LYS A 358 -56.41 19.59 -17.75
CA LYS A 358 -57.73 20.05 -18.24
C LYS A 358 -58.84 19.00 -18.18
N LYS A 359 -58.75 18.06 -17.18
CA LYS A 359 -59.88 17.22 -16.79
C LYS A 359 -60.16 17.29 -15.33
#